data_62f1aff205d493d405d80af57484c478
#
_entry.id   62f1aff205d493d405d80af57484c478
#
_cell.length_a   1.000
_cell.length_b   1.000
_cell.length_c   1.000
_cell.angle_alpha   90.00
_cell.angle_beta   90.00
_cell.angle_gamma   90.00
#
_symmetry.space_group_name_H-M   'P 1'
#
loop_
_entity.id
_entity.type
_entity.pdbx_description
1 polymer ?
#
loop_
_entity_poly.entity_id
_entity_poly.type
_entity_poly.pdbx_seq_one_letter_code
_entity_poly.pdbx_strand_id
1 'polypeptide(L)'
;MYSSFNKKVIKMPNKTNLSIGAVIALLIAAYLGLDLQQSQPLIPSASDTTIETLDSEPNLVPSQKTDDLDRIARAFQHRQSDLQVRSSGQVVAVLPDDHEGSRHQKFILELPNGQTVLVAHNIDLAPRIQSIQKQDQVEFYGEYEYSDKGGVIHWTHHDPARKHVDGWLKHQGRTYQ
;
A
#
# COMPACT_ATOMS: atom_id res chain seq x y z
N MET A 1 -13.20 12.42 66.45
CA MET A 1 -13.14 11.23 65.58
C MET A 1 -13.32 11.66 64.13
N TYR A 2 -12.24 11.90 63.38
CA TYR A 2 -12.29 12.22 61.95
C TYR A 2 -11.86 10.97 61.18
N SER A 3 -12.80 10.39 60.42
CA SER A 3 -12.55 9.25 59.54
C SER A 3 -11.91 9.74 58.24
N SER A 4 -10.69 9.30 57.98
CA SER A 4 -9.92 9.59 56.77
C SER A 4 -10.44 8.73 55.59
N PHE A 5 -11.08 9.36 54.60
CA PHE A 5 -11.45 8.70 53.36
C PHE A 5 -10.26 8.61 52.43
N ASN A 6 -9.71 7.40 52.31
CA ASN A 6 -8.61 7.08 51.38
C ASN A 6 -9.16 7.01 49.96
N LYS A 7 -8.95 8.06 49.12
CA LYS A 7 -9.26 8.06 47.68
C LYS A 7 -8.27 7.19 46.94
N LYS A 8 -8.69 5.98 46.58
CA LYS A 8 -7.98 5.08 45.68
C LYS A 8 -7.99 5.70 44.27
N VAL A 9 -6.86 6.24 43.83
CA VAL A 9 -6.66 6.72 42.46
C VAL A 9 -6.62 5.51 41.56
N ILE A 10 -7.67 5.33 40.75
CA ILE A 10 -7.71 4.33 39.69
C ILE A 10 -6.85 4.88 38.53
N LYS A 11 -5.68 4.30 38.35
CA LYS A 11 -4.79 4.56 37.22
C LYS A 11 -5.45 3.97 35.97
N MET A 12 -5.98 4.82 35.10
CA MET A 12 -6.48 4.38 33.80
C MET A 12 -5.32 3.83 32.96
N PRO A 13 -5.51 2.67 32.28
CA PRO A 13 -4.48 2.16 31.38
C PRO A 13 -4.28 3.12 30.22
N ASN A 14 -3.04 3.40 29.89
CA ASN A 14 -2.65 4.16 28.71
C ASN A 14 -3.29 3.51 27.47
N LYS A 15 -3.97 4.32 26.65
CA LYS A 15 -4.38 3.92 25.32
C LYS A 15 -3.09 3.60 24.56
N THR A 16 -2.83 2.31 24.35
CA THR A 16 -1.81 1.83 23.43
C THR A 16 -2.18 2.38 22.06
N ASN A 17 -1.36 3.28 21.55
CA ASN A 17 -1.41 3.67 20.16
C ASN A 17 -1.04 2.42 19.34
N LEU A 18 -2.05 1.69 18.92
CA LEU A 18 -1.88 0.60 17.95
C LEU A 18 -1.41 1.26 16.66
N SER A 19 -0.18 0.98 16.24
CA SER A 19 0.36 1.55 15.02
C SER A 19 -0.53 1.14 13.84
N ILE A 20 -0.68 2.03 12.88
CA ILE A 20 -1.50 1.83 11.66
C ILE A 20 -1.13 0.49 10.99
N GLY A 21 0.13 0.08 11.03
CA GLY A 21 0.59 -1.21 10.52
C GLY A 21 -0.05 -2.43 11.18
N ALA A 22 -0.37 -2.39 12.48
CA ALA A 22 -1.03 -3.50 13.17
C ALA A 22 -2.50 -3.65 12.77
N VAL A 23 -3.19 -2.54 12.50
CA VAL A 23 -4.58 -2.56 12.02
C VAL A 23 -4.66 -3.11 10.60
N ILE A 24 -3.72 -2.72 9.72
CA ILE A 24 -3.63 -3.21 8.34
C ILE A 24 -3.36 -4.72 8.31
N ALA A 25 -2.49 -5.25 9.17
CA ALA A 25 -2.19 -6.69 9.25
C ALA A 25 -3.41 -7.54 9.65
N LEU A 26 -4.25 -7.06 10.56
CA LEU A 26 -5.49 -7.74 10.99
C LEU A 26 -6.54 -7.81 9.87
N LEU A 27 -6.64 -6.78 9.04
CA LEU A 27 -7.60 -6.70 7.94
C LEU A 27 -7.29 -7.68 6.80
N ILE A 28 -6.01 -7.99 6.58
CA ILE A 28 -5.57 -8.94 5.56
C ILE A 28 -5.90 -10.39 5.96
N ALA A 29 -5.84 -10.72 7.25
CA ALA A 29 -6.07 -12.08 7.74
C ALA A 29 -7.53 -12.56 7.57
N ALA A 30 -8.52 -11.66 7.60
CA ALA A 30 -9.93 -12.01 7.52
C ALA A 30 -10.43 -12.33 6.09
N TYR A 31 -9.70 -11.93 5.05
CA TYR A 31 -10.18 -12.00 3.66
C TYR A 31 -9.87 -13.30 2.93
N LEU A 32 -8.90 -14.12 3.36
CA LEU A 32 -8.33 -15.19 2.54
C LEU A 32 -8.48 -16.60 3.13
N GLY A 33 -9.72 -17.02 3.34
CA GLY A 33 -10.06 -18.45 3.47
C GLY A 33 -10.06 -19.21 2.14
N LEU A 34 -9.30 -18.79 1.12
CA LEU A 34 -9.21 -19.48 -0.17
C LEU A 34 -7.80 -20.02 -0.38
N ASP A 35 -7.73 -21.36 -0.35
CA ASP A 35 -6.57 -22.17 -0.73
C ASP A 35 -6.09 -21.83 -2.14
N LEU A 36 -4.86 -21.34 -2.28
CA LEU A 36 -4.16 -21.24 -3.57
C LEU A 36 -3.01 -22.25 -3.58
N GLN A 37 -3.25 -23.31 -4.32
CA GLN A 37 -2.29 -24.37 -4.60
C GLN A 37 -1.11 -23.83 -5.40
N GLN A 38 0.07 -23.92 -4.83
CA GLN A 38 1.35 -23.43 -5.30
C GLN A 38 1.86 -24.28 -6.48
N SER A 39 1.90 -23.72 -7.68
CA SER A 39 2.62 -24.32 -8.81
C SER A 39 3.99 -23.65 -8.95
N GLN A 40 5.05 -24.43 -8.74
CA GLN A 40 6.44 -23.99 -8.95
C GLN A 40 6.78 -24.00 -10.46
N PRO A 41 7.44 -22.99 -11.00
CA PRO A 41 8.06 -23.07 -12.31
C PRO A 41 9.47 -23.64 -12.24
N LEU A 42 9.75 -24.62 -13.13
CA LEU A 42 11.04 -25.23 -13.38
C LEU A 42 11.98 -24.22 -14.07
N ILE A 43 13.21 -24.16 -13.59
CA ILE A 43 14.30 -23.37 -14.16
C ILE A 43 14.95 -24.16 -15.30
N PRO A 44 15.19 -23.61 -16.48
CA PRO A 44 16.19 -24.12 -17.42
C PRO A 44 17.51 -23.35 -17.26
N SER A 45 18.59 -24.14 -17.20
CA SER A 45 19.99 -23.77 -17.08
C SER A 45 20.55 -23.12 -18.34
N ALA A 46 21.59 -22.34 -18.10
CA ALA A 46 22.49 -21.56 -18.93
C ALA A 46 22.80 -22.04 -20.35
N SER A 47 23.05 -21.08 -21.24
CA SER A 47 24.13 -21.12 -22.23
C SER A 47 24.56 -19.71 -22.62
N ASP A 48 25.85 -19.57 -22.55
CA ASP A 48 26.81 -18.57 -22.94
C ASP A 48 26.62 -17.99 -24.35
N THR A 49 26.73 -16.66 -24.52
CA THR A 49 27.25 -16.07 -25.79
C THR A 49 27.53 -14.56 -25.62
N THR A 50 28.82 -14.24 -25.61
CA THR A 50 29.56 -13.16 -26.29
C THR A 50 29.03 -11.70 -26.23
N ILE A 51 29.90 -10.88 -25.66
CA ILE A 51 29.94 -9.41 -25.61
C ILE A 51 30.05 -8.83 -27.03
N GLU A 52 29.18 -7.92 -27.39
CA GLU A 52 29.48 -6.84 -28.34
C GLU A 52 29.15 -5.49 -27.72
N THR A 53 30.20 -4.72 -27.55
CA THR A 53 30.22 -3.33 -27.09
C THR A 53 29.71 -2.44 -28.23
N LEU A 54 28.62 -1.72 -28.02
CA LEU A 54 28.27 -0.56 -28.82
C LEU A 54 28.00 0.61 -27.89
N ASP A 55 28.93 1.56 -27.86
CA ASP A 55 28.76 2.90 -27.32
C ASP A 55 27.51 3.53 -27.94
N SER A 56 26.56 3.86 -27.09
CA SER A 56 25.48 4.77 -27.42
C SER A 56 25.26 5.69 -26.23
N GLU A 57 25.53 6.95 -26.45
CA GLU A 57 25.33 8.05 -25.52
C GLU A 57 23.92 8.01 -24.88
N PRO A 58 23.80 8.36 -23.57
CA PRO A 58 22.48 8.42 -22.93
C PRO A 58 21.74 9.65 -23.46
N ASN A 59 20.79 9.40 -24.36
CA ASN A 59 19.78 10.36 -24.75
C ASN A 59 18.97 10.75 -23.50
N LEU A 60 19.17 11.94 -22.96
CA LEU A 60 18.40 12.53 -21.87
C LEU A 60 16.97 12.79 -22.35
N VAL A 61 16.14 11.78 -22.21
CA VAL A 61 14.68 11.91 -22.37
C VAL A 61 14.13 12.69 -21.17
N PRO A 62 13.26 13.72 -21.37
CA PRO A 62 12.76 14.55 -20.27
C PRO A 62 11.95 13.70 -19.29
N SER A 63 12.32 13.82 -18.03
CA SER A 63 11.57 13.44 -16.82
C SER A 63 10.17 12.84 -17.05
N GLN A 64 10.13 11.58 -17.44
CA GLN A 64 8.91 10.78 -17.28
C GLN A 64 8.75 10.57 -15.78
N LYS A 65 7.57 10.92 -15.27
CA LYS A 65 7.12 10.60 -13.91
C LYS A 65 7.45 9.14 -13.64
N THR A 66 8.52 8.88 -12.91
CA THR A 66 9.08 7.55 -12.70
C THR A 66 8.01 6.65 -12.09
N ASP A 67 7.70 5.56 -12.80
CA ASP A 67 6.95 4.43 -12.25
C ASP A 67 7.91 3.65 -11.33
N ASP A 68 7.55 3.51 -10.05
CA ASP A 68 8.37 2.82 -9.06
C ASP A 68 8.11 1.29 -9.05
N LEU A 69 7.63 0.71 -10.13
CA LEU A 69 7.26 -0.70 -10.21
C LEU A 69 8.37 -1.65 -9.74
N ASP A 70 9.61 -1.44 -10.23
CA ASP A 70 10.76 -2.24 -9.82
C ASP A 70 11.13 -2.01 -8.34
N ARG A 71 10.91 -0.81 -7.84
CA ARG A 71 11.14 -0.48 -6.43
C ARG A 71 10.14 -1.20 -5.53
N ILE A 72 8.87 -1.25 -5.91
CA ILE A 72 7.82 -2.00 -5.21
C ILE A 72 8.14 -3.50 -5.23
N ALA A 73 8.55 -4.05 -6.39
CA ALA A 73 8.92 -5.46 -6.51
C ALA A 73 10.10 -5.83 -5.60
N ARG A 74 11.16 -5.00 -5.57
CA ARG A 74 12.29 -5.20 -4.64
C ARG A 74 11.90 -5.07 -3.19
N ALA A 75 11.04 -4.09 -2.85
CA ALA A 75 10.53 -3.92 -1.50
C ALA A 75 9.79 -5.17 -1.00
N PHE A 76 8.97 -5.77 -1.85
CA PHE A 76 8.29 -7.03 -1.55
C PHE A 76 9.28 -8.17 -1.30
N GLN A 77 10.26 -8.36 -2.20
CA GLN A 77 11.29 -9.42 -2.08
C GLN A 77 12.11 -9.30 -0.81
N HIS A 78 12.44 -8.07 -0.40
CA HIS A 78 13.28 -7.78 0.77
C HIS A 78 12.47 -7.46 2.04
N ARG A 79 11.12 -7.57 2.00
CA ARG A 79 10.22 -7.28 3.12
C ARG A 79 10.40 -5.89 3.69
N GLN A 80 10.59 -4.90 2.81
CA GLN A 80 10.79 -3.50 3.19
C GLN A 80 9.45 -2.77 3.27
N SER A 81 9.35 -1.88 4.25
CA SER A 81 8.22 -0.97 4.50
C SER A 81 8.67 0.50 4.46
N ASP A 82 7.75 1.43 4.70
CA ASP A 82 8.00 2.87 4.79
C ASP A 82 8.60 3.46 3.50
N LEU A 83 8.14 3.03 2.33
CA LEU A 83 8.63 3.49 1.04
C LEU A 83 7.58 4.32 0.31
N GLN A 84 7.86 5.61 0.11
CA GLN A 84 7.03 6.45 -0.74
C GLN A 84 7.22 6.04 -2.20
N VAL A 85 6.14 5.58 -2.85
CA VAL A 85 6.17 5.01 -4.19
C VAL A 85 5.04 5.55 -5.06
N ARG A 86 5.28 5.56 -6.36
CA ARG A 86 4.30 5.90 -7.38
C ARG A 86 4.23 4.80 -8.43
N SER A 87 3.01 4.38 -8.76
CA SER A 87 2.76 3.44 -9.85
C SER A 87 1.30 3.53 -10.29
N SER A 88 0.88 2.56 -11.10
CA SER A 88 -0.50 2.37 -11.51
C SER A 88 -0.82 0.89 -11.57
N GLY A 89 -2.11 0.56 -11.48
CA GLY A 89 -2.56 -0.82 -11.59
C GLY A 89 -4.03 -0.92 -11.96
N GLN A 90 -4.44 -2.12 -12.32
CA GLN A 90 -5.83 -2.43 -12.63
C GLN A 90 -6.53 -2.94 -11.36
N VAL A 91 -7.73 -2.46 -11.10
CA VAL A 91 -8.56 -2.95 -9.99
C VAL A 91 -9.00 -4.38 -10.26
N VAL A 92 -8.55 -5.33 -9.46
CA VAL A 92 -8.96 -6.74 -9.53
C VAL A 92 -10.03 -7.12 -8.51
N ALA A 93 -10.13 -6.35 -7.41
CA ALA A 93 -11.20 -6.51 -6.43
C ALA A 93 -11.50 -5.18 -5.72
N VAL A 94 -12.79 -4.93 -5.46
CA VAL A 94 -13.25 -3.87 -4.55
C VAL A 94 -13.73 -4.54 -3.28
N LEU A 95 -13.23 -4.09 -2.13
CA LEU A 95 -13.51 -4.68 -0.82
C LEU A 95 -14.49 -3.80 -0.05
N PRO A 96 -15.18 -4.35 0.97
CA PRO A 96 -15.95 -3.53 1.90
C PRO A 96 -15.06 -2.47 2.56
N ASP A 97 -15.59 -1.27 2.74
CA ASP A 97 -14.89 -0.22 3.48
C ASP A 97 -14.63 -0.69 4.92
N ASP A 98 -13.53 -0.24 5.48
CA ASP A 98 -13.22 -0.46 6.88
C ASP A 98 -13.78 0.67 7.73
N HIS A 99 -14.39 0.31 8.86
CA HIS A 99 -15.01 1.25 9.79
C HIS A 99 -14.40 1.18 11.20
N GLU A 100 -13.33 0.42 11.38
CA GLU A 100 -12.62 0.34 12.65
C GLU A 100 -11.52 1.39 12.74
N GLY A 101 -11.67 2.35 13.65
CA GLY A 101 -10.77 3.50 13.76
C GLY A 101 -11.01 4.51 12.65
N SER A 102 -9.96 4.90 11.91
CA SER A 102 -10.08 5.71 10.70
C SER A 102 -10.68 4.89 9.56
N ARG A 103 -11.66 5.45 8.87
CA ARG A 103 -12.36 4.75 7.80
C ARG A 103 -11.49 4.68 6.53
N HIS A 104 -11.44 3.50 5.90
CA HIS A 104 -10.69 3.30 4.68
C HIS A 104 -11.55 2.68 3.58
N GLN A 105 -11.51 3.26 2.39
CA GLN A 105 -11.91 2.58 1.18
C GLN A 105 -10.80 1.61 0.77
N LYS A 106 -11.19 0.35 0.47
CA LYS A 106 -10.22 -0.71 0.18
C LYS A 106 -10.48 -1.34 -1.18
N PHE A 107 -9.41 -1.55 -1.94
CA PHE A 107 -9.44 -2.30 -3.19
C PHE A 107 -8.06 -2.89 -3.50
N ILE A 108 -8.02 -3.91 -4.35
CA ILE A 108 -6.77 -4.57 -4.76
C ILE A 108 -6.45 -4.14 -6.17
N LEU A 109 -5.21 -3.68 -6.38
CA LEU A 109 -4.64 -3.40 -7.69
C LEU A 109 -3.70 -4.53 -8.09
N GLU A 110 -3.79 -4.97 -9.33
CA GLU A 110 -2.76 -5.72 -10.02
C GLU A 110 -1.86 -4.75 -10.78
N LEU A 111 -0.58 -4.76 -10.44
CA LEU A 111 0.46 -3.95 -11.08
C LEU A 111 0.89 -4.57 -12.40
N PRO A 112 1.56 -3.82 -13.31
CA PRO A 112 1.98 -4.32 -14.61
C PRO A 112 2.89 -5.57 -14.57
N ASN A 113 3.57 -5.83 -13.47
CA ASN A 113 4.40 -7.02 -13.26
C ASN A 113 3.63 -8.23 -12.68
N GLY A 114 2.31 -8.14 -12.53
CA GLY A 114 1.45 -9.17 -11.95
C GLY A 114 1.42 -9.20 -10.42
N GLN A 115 2.22 -8.38 -9.73
CA GLN A 115 2.14 -8.23 -8.27
C GLN A 115 0.83 -7.54 -7.90
N THR A 116 0.15 -8.04 -6.85
CA THR A 116 -1.03 -7.36 -6.31
C THR A 116 -0.68 -6.56 -5.07
N VAL A 117 -1.31 -5.41 -4.91
CA VAL A 117 -1.21 -4.57 -3.71
C VAL A 117 -2.60 -4.18 -3.21
N LEU A 118 -2.78 -4.17 -1.90
CA LEU A 118 -3.97 -3.60 -1.28
C LEU A 118 -3.83 -2.08 -1.21
N VAL A 119 -4.81 -1.34 -1.72
CA VAL A 119 -4.93 0.10 -1.44
C VAL A 119 -5.86 0.29 -0.24
N ALA A 120 -5.38 1.01 0.77
CA ALA A 120 -6.14 1.42 1.95
C ALA A 120 -6.21 2.97 1.97
N HIS A 121 -7.21 3.53 1.30
CA HIS A 121 -7.40 4.96 1.14
C HIS A 121 -8.23 5.53 2.30
N ASN A 122 -7.64 6.42 3.09
CA ASN A 122 -8.31 7.02 4.24
C ASN A 122 -9.38 8.02 3.79
N ILE A 123 -10.67 7.63 3.95
CA ILE A 123 -11.82 8.43 3.54
C ILE A 123 -12.33 9.41 4.61
N ASP A 124 -11.65 9.51 5.74
CA ASP A 124 -11.85 10.59 6.70
C ASP A 124 -10.99 11.82 6.34
N LEU A 125 -9.90 11.63 5.58
CA LEU A 125 -8.96 12.67 5.19
C LEU A 125 -9.05 13.06 3.72
N ALA A 126 -9.53 12.15 2.86
CA ALA A 126 -9.68 12.38 1.41
C ALA A 126 -11.02 11.88 0.89
N PRO A 127 -11.51 12.42 -0.24
CA PRO A 127 -12.77 11.97 -0.83
C PRO A 127 -12.71 10.51 -1.29
N ARG A 128 -13.75 9.74 -0.97
CA ARG A 128 -13.94 8.38 -1.48
C ARG A 128 -14.11 8.36 -3.01
N ILE A 129 -13.53 7.39 -3.70
CA ILE A 129 -13.78 7.14 -5.13
C ILE A 129 -15.14 6.41 -5.25
N GLN A 130 -16.19 7.13 -5.64
CA GLN A 130 -17.57 6.61 -5.63
C GLN A 130 -17.82 5.54 -6.70
N SER A 131 -17.17 5.65 -7.86
CA SER A 131 -17.46 4.82 -9.06
C SER A 131 -16.41 3.74 -9.31
N ILE A 132 -15.55 3.42 -8.33
CA ILE A 132 -14.49 2.43 -8.53
C ILE A 132 -15.09 1.02 -8.71
N GLN A 133 -14.61 0.32 -9.72
CA GLN A 133 -15.04 -1.04 -10.05
C GLN A 133 -13.88 -1.87 -10.62
N LYS A 134 -14.10 -3.19 -10.72
CA LYS A 134 -13.11 -4.08 -11.37
C LYS A 134 -12.79 -3.61 -12.77
N GLN A 135 -11.53 -3.80 -13.19
CA GLN A 135 -10.93 -3.41 -14.46
C GLN A 135 -10.64 -1.91 -14.61
N ASP A 136 -11.02 -1.07 -13.65
CA ASP A 136 -10.60 0.33 -13.65
C ASP A 136 -9.09 0.46 -13.48
N GLN A 137 -8.51 1.48 -14.15
CA GLN A 137 -7.11 1.88 -13.94
C GLN A 137 -7.03 2.94 -12.86
N VAL A 138 -6.13 2.74 -11.90
CA VAL A 138 -5.85 3.69 -10.83
C VAL A 138 -4.36 3.96 -10.77
N GLU A 139 -3.97 5.24 -10.87
CA GLU A 139 -2.63 5.69 -10.52
C GLU A 139 -2.60 6.03 -9.02
N PHE A 140 -1.48 5.79 -8.38
CA PHE A 140 -1.31 6.13 -6.97
C PHE A 140 0.06 6.76 -6.70
N TYR A 141 0.13 7.56 -5.66
CA TYR A 141 1.32 8.00 -4.96
C TYR A 141 1.03 7.89 -3.48
N GLY A 142 1.80 7.06 -2.79
CA GLY A 142 1.56 6.74 -1.38
C GLY A 142 2.69 5.93 -0.80
N GLU A 143 2.57 5.59 0.47
CA GLU A 143 3.54 4.78 1.19
C GLU A 143 3.24 3.29 1.03
N TYR A 144 4.27 2.54 0.67
CA TYR A 144 4.24 1.09 0.59
C TYR A 144 4.66 0.47 1.91
N GLU A 145 3.81 -0.41 2.42
CA GLU A 145 4.06 -1.29 3.56
C GLU A 145 4.12 -2.74 3.09
N TYR A 146 5.12 -3.48 3.56
CA TYR A 146 5.20 -4.91 3.27
C TYR A 146 4.03 -5.67 3.91
N SER A 147 3.46 -6.58 3.13
CA SER A 147 2.64 -7.69 3.61
C SER A 147 2.96 -8.93 2.78
N ASP A 148 2.78 -10.13 3.33
CA ASP A 148 3.00 -11.41 2.64
C ASP A 148 2.11 -11.62 1.41
N LYS A 149 1.14 -10.75 1.20
CA LYS A 149 0.16 -10.75 0.10
C LYS A 149 0.44 -9.69 -0.96
N GLY A 150 1.67 -9.23 -1.09
CA GLY A 150 2.11 -8.29 -2.12
C GLY A 150 2.35 -6.87 -1.62
N GLY A 151 1.81 -6.52 -0.45
CA GLY A 151 1.99 -5.21 0.18
C GLY A 151 0.71 -4.37 0.22
N VAL A 152 0.81 -3.25 0.91
CA VAL A 152 -0.27 -2.28 1.10
C VAL A 152 0.21 -0.90 0.66
N ILE A 153 -0.64 -0.16 -0.04
CA ILE A 153 -0.46 1.25 -0.34
C ILE A 153 -1.42 2.05 0.54
N HIS A 154 -0.88 2.91 1.37
CA HIS A 154 -1.62 3.86 2.19
C HIS A 154 -1.02 5.27 2.09
N TRP A 155 -1.37 6.22 2.98
CA TRP A 155 -0.93 7.62 2.86
C TRP A 155 -1.20 8.23 1.47
N THR A 156 -2.37 7.91 0.90
CA THR A 156 -2.81 8.38 -0.42
C THR A 156 -3.67 9.64 -0.33
N HIS A 157 -3.31 10.56 0.58
CA HIS A 157 -4.02 11.80 0.90
C HIS A 157 -3.03 12.85 1.43
N HIS A 158 -3.48 14.10 1.60
CA HIS A 158 -2.70 15.11 2.31
C HIS A 158 -2.53 14.73 3.78
N ASP A 159 -1.35 15.01 4.34
CA ASP A 159 -1.15 14.93 5.78
C ASP A 159 -1.58 16.24 6.48
N PRO A 160 -2.67 16.24 7.26
CA PRO A 160 -3.11 17.43 8.00
C PRO A 160 -2.06 17.96 8.98
N ALA A 161 -1.19 17.08 9.48
CA ALA A 161 -0.12 17.42 10.42
C ALA A 161 1.16 17.90 9.73
N ARG A 162 1.27 17.77 8.40
CA ARG A 162 2.45 18.12 7.58
C ARG A 162 3.76 17.47 8.06
N LYS A 163 3.67 16.23 8.52
CA LYS A 163 4.80 15.43 9.00
C LYS A 163 5.15 14.30 8.06
N HIS A 164 4.24 13.94 7.17
CA HIS A 164 4.37 12.90 6.17
C HIS A 164 4.30 13.49 4.76
N VAL A 165 4.87 12.79 3.79
CA VAL A 165 4.75 13.17 2.37
C VAL A 165 3.30 12.99 1.93
N ASP A 166 2.73 14.02 1.29
CA ASP A 166 1.39 13.97 0.75
C ASP A 166 1.30 12.93 -0.39
N GLY A 167 0.24 12.13 -0.34
CA GLY A 167 -0.06 11.16 -1.38
C GLY A 167 -1.36 11.48 -2.11
N TRP A 168 -1.71 10.62 -3.08
CA TRP A 168 -2.94 10.76 -3.84
C TRP A 168 -3.29 9.46 -4.58
N LEU A 169 -4.57 9.35 -4.94
CA LEU A 169 -5.06 8.42 -5.96
C LEU A 169 -5.56 9.21 -7.16
N LYS A 170 -5.43 8.64 -8.37
CA LYS A 170 -6.03 9.21 -9.58
C LYS A 170 -6.82 8.15 -10.32
N HIS A 171 -8.10 8.44 -10.55
CA HIS A 171 -9.05 7.58 -11.21
C HIS A 171 -9.86 8.38 -12.21
N GLN A 172 -9.98 7.91 -13.48
CA GLN A 172 -10.71 8.57 -14.56
C GLN A 172 -10.35 10.07 -14.71
N GLY A 173 -9.07 10.40 -14.60
CA GLY A 173 -8.57 11.78 -14.72
C GLY A 173 -8.77 12.67 -13.50
N ARG A 174 -9.49 12.22 -12.46
CA ARG A 174 -9.70 12.94 -11.21
C ARG A 174 -8.72 12.48 -10.13
N THR A 175 -8.17 13.45 -9.39
CA THR A 175 -7.30 13.20 -8.24
C THR A 175 -8.11 13.22 -6.94
N TYR A 176 -7.76 12.31 -6.03
CA TYR A 176 -8.32 12.14 -4.69
C TYR A 176 -7.16 12.21 -3.70
N GLN A 177 -7.17 13.24 -2.83
CA GLN A 177 -6.10 13.51 -1.86
C GLN A 177 -6.59 14.36 -0.69
#